data_4d88a19bd5d489739351f5335fe613d0
#
_entry.id   4d88a19bd5d489739351f5335fe613d0
#
_cell.length_a   1.000
_cell.length_b   1.000
_cell.length_c   1.000
_cell.angle_alpha   90.00
_cell.angle_beta   90.00
_cell.angle_gamma   90.00
#
_symmetry.space_group_name_H-M   'P 1'
#
loop_
_entity.id
_entity.type
_entity.pdbx_description
1 polymer ?
#
loop_
_entity_poly.entity_id
_entity_poly.type
_entity_poly.pdbx_seq_one_letter_code
_entity_poly.pdbx_strand_id
1 'polypeptide(L)'
;RCLVGSEMCIRDSCHMPDVLEMPYQPPIYNAAKQPDEGGQYQHRYRLAGPTCLAGDVIGDYYFPKELKAGDMVIFGDMAIYTTCKNNTFNGMPLPDIWSLGLKGRLEQVTAFGYQDFKTRLGRK
;
A
#
# COMPACT_ATOMS: atom_id res chain seq x y z
N ARG A 1 0.05 9.10 -4.36
CA ARG A 1 -1.36 9.42 -4.08
C ARG A 1 -2.19 8.20 -4.36
N CYS A 2 -2.82 7.67 -3.36
CA CYS A 2 -3.86 6.67 -3.55
C CYS A 2 -5.22 7.36 -3.61
N LEU A 3 -6.07 6.86 -4.50
CA LEU A 3 -7.46 7.27 -4.56
C LEU A 3 -8.27 6.36 -3.64
N VAL A 4 -8.96 6.94 -2.70
CA VAL A 4 -9.88 6.23 -1.82
C VAL A 4 -11.20 6.97 -1.90
N GLY A 5 -12.12 6.49 -2.71
CA GLY A 5 -13.43 7.12 -2.94
C GLY A 5 -13.39 8.62 -3.22
N SER A 6 -12.63 9.35 -2.45
CA SER A 6 -12.12 10.71 -2.65
C SER A 6 -10.62 10.66 -2.55
N GLU A 7 -9.90 11.56 -3.21
CA GLU A 7 -8.43 11.59 -3.24
C GLU A 7 -7.83 11.56 -1.84
N MET A 8 -7.13 10.48 -1.51
CA MET A 8 -6.26 10.41 -0.36
C MET A 8 -4.80 10.35 -0.80
N CYS A 9 -3.99 11.22 -0.24
CA CYS A 9 -2.55 11.12 -0.37
C CYS A 9 -2.04 10.11 0.64
N ILE A 10 -1.92 8.86 0.23
CA ILE A 10 -1.00 7.95 0.87
C ILE A 10 0.29 8.04 0.05
N ARG A 11 1.39 8.34 0.69
CA ARG A 11 2.69 8.14 0.08
C ARG A 11 2.98 6.66 0.06
N ASP A 12 2.26 5.98 -0.77
CA ASP A 12 2.64 4.66 -1.12
C ASP A 12 2.92 4.63 -2.61
N SER A 13 4.04 4.17 -2.95
CA SER A 13 4.61 4.30 -4.27
C SER A 13 4.85 2.97 -4.92
N CYS A 14 4.40 1.90 -4.32
CA CYS A 14 4.50 0.59 -4.93
C CYS A 14 3.12 0.03 -5.29
N HIS A 15 3.10 -0.71 -6.38
CA HIS A 15 2.02 -1.64 -6.66
C HIS A 15 2.16 -2.86 -5.75
N MET A 16 1.08 -3.59 -5.56
CA MET A 16 1.07 -4.81 -4.75
C MET A 16 1.03 -6.05 -5.67
N PRO A 17 2.19 -6.61 -6.08
CA PRO A 17 2.26 -7.71 -7.02
C PRO A 17 1.49 -8.94 -6.56
N ASP A 18 1.46 -9.20 -5.26
CA ASP A 18 0.71 -10.32 -4.68
C ASP A 18 -0.78 -10.22 -4.98
N VAL A 19 -1.34 -9.03 -4.92
CA VAL A 19 -2.76 -8.79 -5.19
C VAL A 19 -3.05 -8.86 -6.70
N LEU A 20 -2.13 -8.35 -7.52
CA LEU A 20 -2.30 -8.30 -8.97
C LEU A 20 -2.16 -9.67 -9.64
N GLU A 21 -1.19 -10.48 -9.21
CA GLU A 21 -0.90 -11.78 -9.82
C GLU A 21 -1.77 -12.91 -9.23
N MET A 22 -2.06 -12.85 -7.97
CA MET A 22 -2.93 -13.79 -7.25
C MET A 22 -3.95 -13.02 -6.44
N PRO A 23 -5.05 -12.56 -7.04
CA PRO A 23 -6.00 -11.69 -6.38
C PRO A 23 -6.49 -12.28 -5.06
N TYR A 24 -6.16 -11.62 -3.98
CA TYR A 24 -6.70 -11.85 -2.66
C TYR A 24 -6.89 -10.49 -1.97
N GLN A 25 -7.67 -10.47 -0.95
CA GLN A 25 -7.93 -9.25 -0.20
C GLN A 25 -7.09 -9.26 1.08
N PRO A 26 -5.95 -8.55 1.14
CA PRO A 26 -5.10 -8.54 2.33
C PRO A 26 -5.85 -7.96 3.54
N PRO A 27 -5.52 -8.42 4.77
CA PRO A 27 -6.10 -7.84 5.96
C PRO A 27 -5.63 -6.41 6.16
N ILE A 28 -6.51 -5.55 6.64
CA ILE A 28 -6.19 -4.18 7.05
C ILE A 28 -6.51 -4.03 8.53
N TYR A 29 -5.60 -3.45 9.30
CA TYR A 29 -5.84 -3.13 10.69
C TYR A 29 -6.97 -2.11 10.81
N ASN A 30 -7.94 -2.41 11.68
CA ASN A 30 -9.11 -1.58 11.91
C ASN A 30 -9.99 -1.34 10.67
N ALA A 31 -10.08 -2.35 9.80
CA ALA A 31 -11.00 -2.36 8.68
C ALA A 31 -11.58 -3.77 8.48
N ALA A 32 -12.76 -3.85 7.89
CA ALA A 32 -13.44 -5.09 7.56
C ALA A 32 -13.53 -5.29 6.05
N LYS A 33 -13.53 -6.55 5.60
CA LYS A 33 -13.74 -6.93 4.19
C LYS A 33 -15.22 -6.91 3.77
N GLN A 34 -16.09 -7.00 4.75
CA GLN A 34 -17.54 -6.97 4.60
C GLN A 34 -18.13 -5.97 5.62
N PRO A 35 -19.25 -5.35 5.34
CA PRO A 35 -19.94 -4.56 6.35
C PRO A 35 -20.36 -5.47 7.50
N ASP A 36 -20.22 -5.02 8.73
CA ASP A 36 -20.66 -5.75 9.89
C ASP A 36 -22.16 -5.53 10.17
N GLU A 37 -22.82 -6.56 10.72
CA GLU A 37 -24.24 -6.48 11.08
C GLU A 37 -24.49 -5.49 12.21
N GLY A 38 -23.48 -5.20 13.03
CA GLY A 38 -23.54 -4.22 14.12
C GLY A 38 -23.42 -2.76 13.69
N GLY A 39 -23.13 -2.50 12.42
CA GLY A 39 -23.04 -1.16 11.87
C GLY A 39 -21.78 -0.37 12.29
N GLN A 40 -20.75 -1.06 12.79
CA GLN A 40 -19.51 -0.42 13.18
C GLN A 40 -18.65 -0.05 11.97
N TYR A 41 -18.64 -0.89 10.92
CA TYR A 41 -17.83 -0.74 9.71
C TYR A 41 -18.73 -0.36 8.53
N GLN A 42 -19.06 0.91 8.39
CA GLN A 42 -20.03 1.39 7.38
C GLN A 42 -19.43 2.23 6.27
N HIS A 43 -18.23 2.77 6.48
CA HIS A 43 -17.59 3.63 5.48
C HIS A 43 -16.81 2.79 4.48
N ARG A 44 -17.39 2.60 3.28
CA ARG A 44 -16.78 1.81 2.21
C ARG A 44 -15.81 2.63 1.39
N TYR A 45 -14.61 2.09 1.18
CA TYR A 45 -13.60 2.67 0.31
C TYR A 45 -13.00 1.60 -0.61
N ARG A 46 -12.76 1.99 -1.86
CA ARG A 46 -11.93 1.22 -2.78
C ARG A 46 -10.50 1.72 -2.70
N LEU A 47 -9.59 0.86 -2.29
CA LEU A 47 -8.17 1.17 -2.18
C LEU A 47 -7.45 0.80 -3.47
N ALA A 48 -6.64 1.72 -3.99
CA ALA A 48 -5.89 1.54 -5.21
C ALA A 48 -4.52 2.24 -5.11
N GLY A 49 -3.54 1.74 -5.83
CA GLY A 49 -2.22 2.34 -5.95
C GLY A 49 -2.13 3.39 -7.07
N PRO A 50 -1.08 4.21 -7.06
CA PRO A 50 -0.87 5.27 -8.04
C PRO A 50 -0.05 4.83 -9.26
N THR A 51 0.27 3.56 -9.41
CA THR A 51 1.30 3.08 -10.36
C THR A 51 0.85 3.02 -11.80
N CYS A 52 -0.42 3.23 -12.10
CA CYS A 52 -1.01 3.07 -13.43
C CYS A 52 -0.88 1.66 -14.02
N LEU A 53 -0.44 0.67 -13.27
CA LEU A 53 -0.57 -0.72 -13.68
C LEU A 53 -2.05 -1.08 -13.77
N ALA A 54 -2.43 -1.73 -14.85
CA ALA A 54 -3.80 -2.17 -15.03
C ALA A 54 -4.22 -3.04 -13.84
N GLY A 55 -5.26 -2.60 -13.14
CA GLY A 55 -5.74 -3.33 -11.98
C GLY A 55 -4.96 -3.07 -10.68
N ASP A 56 -4.19 -1.99 -10.57
CA ASP A 56 -3.59 -1.56 -9.29
C ASP A 56 -4.68 -1.15 -8.28
N VAL A 57 -5.66 -2.03 -8.11
CA VAL A 57 -6.77 -1.94 -7.16
C VAL A 57 -6.59 -3.05 -6.14
N ILE A 58 -6.44 -2.68 -4.90
CA ILE A 58 -6.18 -3.62 -3.81
C ILE A 58 -7.48 -4.30 -3.37
N GLY A 59 -8.55 -3.55 -3.29
CA GLY A 59 -9.85 -4.07 -2.91
C GLY A 59 -10.77 -3.05 -2.26
N ASP A 60 -11.97 -3.51 -1.93
CA ASP A 60 -12.96 -2.72 -1.20
C ASP A 60 -12.92 -3.08 0.28
N TYR A 61 -12.89 -2.06 1.13
CA TYR A 61 -12.82 -2.22 2.58
C TYR A 61 -13.79 -1.28 3.28
N TYR A 62 -14.22 -1.68 4.48
CA TYR A 62 -15.13 -0.94 5.32
C TYR A 62 -14.40 -0.48 6.58
N PHE A 63 -14.50 0.81 6.87
CA PHE A 63 -13.85 1.44 8.02
C PHE A 63 -14.87 1.91 9.06
N PRO A 64 -14.48 1.96 10.35
CA PRO A 64 -15.38 2.40 11.41
C PRO A 64 -15.61 3.91 11.41
N LYS A 65 -14.80 4.66 10.70
CA LYS A 65 -14.91 6.12 10.54
C LYS A 65 -14.59 6.52 9.10
N GLU A 66 -15.03 7.71 8.74
CA GLU A 66 -14.61 8.32 7.48
C GLU A 66 -13.10 8.55 7.46
N LEU A 67 -12.47 8.15 6.36
CA LEU A 67 -11.04 8.37 6.14
C LEU A 67 -10.80 9.78 5.62
N LYS A 68 -9.74 10.40 6.12
CA LYS A 68 -9.28 11.74 5.72
C LYS A 68 -7.88 11.67 5.13
N ALA A 69 -7.53 12.64 4.33
CA ALA A 69 -6.18 12.79 3.84
C ALA A 69 -5.20 12.88 5.02
N GLY A 70 -4.19 11.99 5.03
CA GLY A 70 -3.22 11.84 6.11
C GLY A 70 -3.52 10.69 7.09
N ASP A 71 -4.70 10.06 7.04
CA ASP A 71 -4.95 8.86 7.82
C ASP A 71 -4.06 7.72 7.32
N MET A 72 -3.52 6.95 8.26
CA MET A 72 -2.67 5.81 7.98
C MET A 72 -3.51 4.54 7.80
N VAL A 73 -3.27 3.81 6.71
CA VAL A 73 -3.86 2.49 6.45
C VAL A 73 -2.74 1.45 6.48
N ILE A 74 -2.87 0.44 7.33
CA ILE A 74 -1.85 -0.59 7.54
C ILE A 74 -2.37 -1.91 7.00
N PHE A 75 -1.73 -2.40 5.94
CA PHE A 75 -1.98 -3.71 5.38
C PHE A 75 -1.13 -4.76 6.11
N GLY A 76 -1.75 -5.88 6.46
CA GLY A 76 -1.05 -7.05 6.96
C GLY A 76 -0.69 -8.02 5.84
N ASP A 77 0.19 -8.97 6.14
CA ASP A 77 0.56 -10.10 5.28
C ASP A 77 1.04 -9.73 3.87
N MET A 78 1.74 -8.58 3.74
CA MET A 78 2.16 -8.02 2.45
C MET A 78 3.67 -8.14 2.19
N ALA A 79 4.44 -8.76 3.10
CA ALA A 79 5.90 -8.61 3.07
C ALA A 79 6.63 -9.49 2.05
N ILE A 80 6.05 -10.59 1.56
CA ILE A 80 6.79 -11.60 0.80
C ILE A 80 7.09 -11.13 -0.63
N TYR A 81 6.14 -11.24 -1.53
CA TYR A 81 6.35 -10.87 -2.94
C TYR A 81 6.25 -9.37 -3.17
N THR A 82 5.45 -8.68 -2.39
CA THR A 82 5.38 -7.21 -2.45
C THR A 82 6.73 -6.57 -2.23
N THR A 83 7.58 -7.14 -1.36
CA THR A 83 8.94 -6.64 -1.16
C THR A 83 9.89 -7.00 -2.29
N CYS A 84 9.89 -8.25 -2.77
CA CYS A 84 10.90 -8.71 -3.74
C CYS A 84 10.52 -8.53 -5.20
N LYS A 85 9.23 -8.41 -5.54
CA LYS A 85 8.74 -8.20 -6.91
C LYS A 85 8.45 -6.74 -7.25
N ASN A 86 8.63 -5.82 -6.32
CA ASN A 86 8.45 -4.40 -6.59
C ASN A 86 9.39 -3.90 -7.70
N ASN A 87 8.91 -2.94 -8.44
CA ASN A 87 9.68 -2.32 -9.50
C ASN A 87 9.40 -0.80 -9.55
N THR A 88 10.19 -0.11 -10.36
CA THR A 88 10.12 1.34 -10.53
C THR A 88 9.33 1.76 -11.78
N PHE A 89 8.31 1.00 -12.14
CA PHE A 89 7.47 1.31 -13.30
C PHE A 89 6.92 2.75 -13.23
N ASN A 90 6.93 3.44 -14.34
CA ASN A 90 6.59 4.87 -14.46
C ASN A 90 7.43 5.81 -13.56
N GLY A 91 8.63 5.36 -13.12
CA GLY A 91 9.49 6.16 -12.25
C GLY A 91 8.99 6.25 -10.80
N MET A 92 8.06 5.39 -10.40
CA MET A 92 7.60 5.34 -9.02
C MET A 92 8.73 4.86 -8.10
N PRO A 93 9.02 5.55 -7.00
CA PRO A 93 10.02 5.09 -6.05
C PRO A 93 9.56 3.81 -5.35
N LEU A 94 10.52 2.96 -5.01
CA LEU A 94 10.25 1.81 -4.14
C LEU A 94 9.95 2.30 -2.71
N PRO A 95 9.11 1.59 -1.94
CA PRO A 95 8.84 1.93 -0.56
C PRO A 95 10.04 1.61 0.32
N ASP A 96 10.32 2.45 1.28
CA ASP A 96 11.36 2.20 2.28
C ASP A 96 11.01 0.99 3.13
N ILE A 97 12.05 0.28 3.57
CA ILE A 97 11.92 -0.88 4.45
C ILE A 97 12.32 -0.49 5.86
N TRP A 98 11.43 -0.74 6.80
CA TRP A 98 11.63 -0.47 8.21
C TRP A 98 11.44 -1.72 9.05
N SER A 99 12.22 -1.86 10.09
CA SER A 99 12.09 -2.90 11.12
C SER A 99 11.48 -2.30 12.38
N LEU A 100 10.49 -2.99 12.93
CA LEU A 100 9.88 -2.65 14.20
C LEU A 100 10.29 -3.69 15.24
N GLY A 101 11.18 -3.33 16.14
CA GLY A 101 11.64 -4.19 17.23
C GLY A 101 10.60 -4.39 18.32
N LEU A 102 10.76 -5.45 19.13
CA LEU A 102 9.83 -5.86 20.20
C LEU A 102 9.53 -4.75 21.25
N LYS A 103 10.42 -3.78 21.40
CA LYS A 103 10.23 -2.64 22.31
C LYS A 103 9.69 -1.39 21.61
N GLY A 104 9.12 -1.52 20.43
CA GLY A 104 8.61 -0.40 19.64
C GLY A 104 9.69 0.47 18.99
N ARG A 105 10.95 0.03 18.97
CA ARG A 105 12.02 0.74 18.27
C ARG A 105 11.84 0.57 16.75
N LEU A 106 11.68 1.67 16.07
CA LEU A 106 11.61 1.71 14.61
C LEU A 106 13.02 1.99 14.04
N GLU A 107 13.47 1.18 13.11
CA GLU A 107 14.77 1.28 12.47
C GLU A 107 14.63 1.17 10.95
N GLN A 108 15.17 2.14 10.23
CA GLN A 108 15.18 2.10 8.76
C GLN A 108 16.25 1.11 8.30
N VAL A 109 15.80 0.05 7.65
CA VAL A 109 16.67 -0.99 7.08
C VAL A 109 17.21 -0.57 5.72
N THR A 110 16.33 -0.03 4.87
CA THR A 110 16.70 0.39 3.51
C THR A 110 15.83 1.58 3.11
N ALA A 111 16.45 2.57 2.49
CA ALA A 111 15.79 3.68 1.82
C ALA A 111 16.03 3.59 0.32
N PHE A 112 15.03 3.95 -0.46
CA PHE A 112 15.10 3.96 -1.92
C PHE A 112 14.89 5.37 -2.46
N GLY A 113 15.48 5.66 -3.62
CA GLY A 113 15.37 6.98 -4.22
C GLY A 113 15.58 6.97 -5.73
N TYR A 114 15.75 8.16 -6.29
CA TYR A 114 15.92 8.35 -7.73
C TYR A 114 17.08 7.53 -8.32
N GLN A 115 18.14 7.32 -7.55
CA GLN A 115 19.32 6.58 -8.04
C GLN A 115 18.99 5.11 -8.35
N ASP A 116 18.08 4.50 -7.61
CA ASP A 116 17.64 3.13 -7.84
C ASP A 116 16.93 2.99 -9.19
N PHE A 117 16.10 3.97 -9.54
CA PHE A 117 15.47 4.07 -10.85
C PHE A 117 16.51 4.33 -11.95
N LYS A 118 17.36 5.33 -11.77
CA LYS A 118 18.37 5.75 -12.77
C LYS A 118 19.34 4.65 -13.10
N THR A 119 19.90 3.97 -12.10
CA THR A 119 20.90 2.93 -12.31
C THR A 119 20.35 1.71 -13.04
N ARG A 120 19.07 1.43 -12.89
CA ARG A 120 18.39 0.36 -13.63
C ARG A 120 18.27 0.65 -15.12
N LEU A 121 18.13 1.92 -15.50
CA LEU A 121 18.02 2.34 -16.90
C LEU A 121 19.37 2.48 -17.62
N GLY A 122 20.47 2.28 -16.92
CA GLY A 122 21.82 2.35 -17.44
C GLY A 122 22.64 3.50 -16.85
N ARG A 123 23.94 3.33 -16.86
CA ARG A 123 24.90 4.37 -16.49
C ARG A 123 25.23 5.22 -17.71
N LYS A 124 25.07 6.51 -17.58
CA LYS A 124 25.86 7.49 -18.33
C LYS A 124 26.78 8.17 -17.39
#